data_e750dea42d7b0ef4bc6aba718173263a
#
_entry.id   e750dea42d7b0ef4bc6aba718173263a
#
_cell.length_a   1.000
_cell.length_b   1.000
_cell.length_c   1.000
_cell.angle_alpha   90.00
_cell.angle_beta   90.00
_cell.angle_gamma   90.00
#
_symmetry.space_group_name_H-M   'P 1'
#
loop_
_entity.id
_entity.type
_entity.pdbx_description
1 polymer ?
#
loop_
_entity_poly.entity_id
_entity_poly.type
_entity_poly.pdbx_seq_one_letter_code
_entity_poly.pdbx_strand_id
1 'polypeptide(L)'
;KINHDESIDVDAIVADTPRATPAQVMSAITKDSVRRALFANREYVLQEDIDQAIQEQLVGMANPIEDMDPVLLRQVAYHESGHAIIQHYVMPDQRISRVSIVRRSSGTLGYMLPVDTVEMYGQPLRRIVGRIMVALAGHLAVKVFMGEFWTGATGDYNMARMEFRNLAVHGFFGPPVSELYRDVKELQFSDERVERIWVSLEEQIERMLVEHADEVEALTERLLERRDLSNKEVLEVLG
;
A
#
# COMPACT_ATOMS: atom_id res chain seq x y z
N LYS A 1 4.15 -31.23 14.92
CA LYS A 1 2.91 -30.52 15.27
C LYS A 1 3.32 -29.25 15.99
N ILE A 2 2.84 -28.12 15.53
CA ILE A 2 3.12 -26.81 16.15
C ILE A 2 2.01 -26.55 17.17
N ASN A 3 2.36 -26.23 18.39
CA ASN A 3 1.40 -25.78 19.37
C ASN A 3 0.98 -24.34 19.01
N HIS A 4 -0.32 -24.12 18.94
CA HIS A 4 -0.88 -22.81 18.60
C HIS A 4 -2.10 -22.52 19.49
N ASP A 5 -2.42 -21.25 19.63
CA ASP A 5 -3.64 -20.81 20.27
C ASP A 5 -4.87 -21.22 19.46
N GLU A 6 -5.97 -21.49 20.14
CA GLU A 6 -7.25 -21.88 19.47
C GLU A 6 -7.92 -20.72 18.71
N SER A 7 -7.48 -19.49 18.96
CA SER A 7 -7.99 -18.27 18.33
C SER A 7 -7.37 -17.96 16.95
N ILE A 8 -6.53 -18.86 16.39
CA ILE A 8 -5.92 -18.66 15.09
C ILE A 8 -6.99 -18.61 13.99
N ASP A 9 -7.06 -17.47 13.31
CA ASP A 9 -7.96 -17.23 12.19
C ASP A 9 -7.28 -17.61 10.86
N VAL A 10 -7.58 -18.82 10.39
CA VAL A 10 -7.01 -19.35 9.14
C VAL A 10 -7.52 -18.57 7.93
N ASP A 11 -8.74 -18.09 7.95
CA ASP A 11 -9.33 -17.32 6.84
C ASP A 11 -8.63 -15.95 6.71
N ALA A 12 -8.30 -15.32 7.83
CA ALA A 12 -7.48 -14.10 7.84
C ALA A 12 -6.09 -14.36 7.26
N ILE A 13 -5.43 -15.47 7.64
CA ILE A 13 -4.12 -15.86 7.10
C ILE A 13 -4.19 -16.03 5.57
N VAL A 14 -5.16 -16.79 5.09
CA VAL A 14 -5.36 -17.01 3.65
C VAL A 14 -5.63 -15.70 2.93
N ALA A 15 -6.46 -14.86 3.52
CA ALA A 15 -6.81 -13.56 2.96
C ALA A 15 -5.60 -12.62 2.85
N ASP A 16 -4.61 -12.71 3.74
CA ASP A 16 -3.42 -11.84 3.75
C ASP A 16 -2.22 -12.41 2.96
N THR A 17 -2.35 -13.62 2.39
CA THR A 17 -1.26 -14.31 1.68
C THR A 17 -1.42 -14.46 0.16
N PRO A 18 -2.32 -13.77 -0.58
CA PRO A 18 -2.53 -14.03 -2.01
C PRO A 18 -1.31 -13.74 -2.88
N ARG A 19 -0.37 -12.94 -2.38
CA ARG A 19 0.91 -12.62 -3.07
C ARG A 19 2.08 -13.46 -2.58
N ALA A 20 1.88 -14.29 -1.55
CA ALA A 20 2.91 -15.15 -1.00
C ALA A 20 3.01 -16.45 -1.79
N THR A 21 4.22 -16.90 -2.04
CA THR A 21 4.43 -18.27 -2.54
C THR A 21 4.13 -19.28 -1.44
N PRO A 22 3.74 -20.52 -1.78
CA PRO A 22 3.55 -21.58 -0.78
C PRO A 22 4.75 -21.77 0.15
N ALA A 23 5.97 -21.59 -0.35
CA ALA A 23 7.20 -21.67 0.44
C ALA A 23 7.30 -20.54 1.49
N GLN A 24 6.90 -19.32 1.11
CA GLN A 24 6.86 -18.18 2.04
C GLN A 24 5.81 -18.40 3.14
N VAL A 25 4.60 -18.84 2.77
CA VAL A 25 3.55 -19.15 3.74
C VAL A 25 4.01 -20.26 4.70
N MET A 26 4.57 -21.35 4.17
CA MET A 26 5.12 -22.41 5.00
C MET A 26 6.23 -21.94 5.90
N SER A 27 7.16 -21.11 5.45
CA SER A 27 8.23 -20.55 6.28
C SER A 27 7.66 -19.68 7.40
N ALA A 28 6.73 -18.77 7.05
CA ALA A 28 6.09 -17.88 8.02
C ALA A 28 5.42 -18.69 9.16
N ILE A 29 4.59 -19.68 8.79
CA ILE A 29 3.81 -20.46 9.77
C ILE A 29 4.69 -21.42 10.58
N THR A 30 5.66 -22.12 9.93
CA THR A 30 6.37 -23.23 10.60
C THR A 30 7.70 -22.87 11.22
N LYS A 31 8.30 -21.76 10.81
CA LYS A 31 9.63 -21.33 11.30
C LYS A 31 9.56 -19.97 11.98
N ASP A 32 9.07 -18.96 11.28
CA ASP A 32 9.23 -17.58 11.73
C ASP A 32 8.27 -17.25 12.88
N SER A 33 7.01 -17.70 12.82
CA SER A 33 6.06 -17.56 13.93
C SER A 33 6.50 -18.35 15.18
N VAL A 34 7.00 -19.56 14.99
CA VAL A 34 7.52 -20.38 16.10
C VAL A 34 8.73 -19.72 16.76
N ARG A 35 9.66 -19.20 15.96
CA ARG A 35 10.81 -18.46 16.47
C ARG A 35 10.39 -17.24 17.29
N ARG A 36 9.35 -16.50 16.85
CA ARG A 36 8.78 -15.36 17.58
C ARG A 36 8.20 -15.78 18.93
N ALA A 37 7.40 -16.83 18.95
CA ALA A 37 6.84 -17.38 20.17
C ALA A 37 7.94 -17.78 21.17
N LEU A 38 8.99 -18.46 20.69
CA LEU A 38 10.14 -18.86 21.52
C LEU A 38 10.91 -17.65 22.07
N PHE A 39 11.17 -16.62 21.28
CA PHE A 39 11.80 -15.39 21.75
C PHE A 39 10.97 -14.64 22.79
N ALA A 40 9.63 -14.76 22.70
CA ALA A 40 8.71 -14.25 23.72
C ALA A 40 8.50 -15.20 24.91
N ASN A 41 9.32 -16.26 25.05
CA ASN A 41 9.21 -17.30 26.08
C ASN A 41 7.83 -17.97 26.14
N ARG A 42 7.20 -18.20 24.98
CA ARG A 42 5.93 -18.91 24.85
C ARG A 42 6.12 -20.27 24.20
N GLU A 43 5.33 -21.25 24.64
CA GLU A 43 5.32 -22.61 24.08
C GLU A 43 4.30 -22.80 22.94
N TYR A 44 3.54 -21.74 22.61
CA TYR A 44 2.52 -21.75 21.58
C TYR A 44 2.57 -20.49 20.74
N VAL A 45 2.14 -20.62 19.49
CA VAL A 45 2.08 -19.53 18.50
C VAL A 45 0.74 -18.80 18.61
N LEU A 46 0.77 -17.47 18.59
CA LEU A 46 -0.40 -16.60 18.51
C LEU A 46 -0.66 -16.15 17.06
N GLN A 47 -1.87 -15.65 16.80
CA GLN A 47 -2.20 -15.01 15.51
C GLN A 47 -1.19 -13.92 15.14
N GLU A 48 -0.84 -13.06 16.09
CA GLU A 48 0.13 -11.98 15.89
C GLU A 48 1.51 -12.46 15.41
N ASP A 49 1.98 -13.60 15.91
CA ASP A 49 3.27 -14.18 15.48
C ASP A 49 3.22 -14.58 14.00
N ILE A 50 2.08 -15.12 13.56
CA ILE A 50 1.85 -15.50 12.14
C ILE A 50 1.73 -14.27 11.27
N ASP A 51 0.93 -13.30 11.68
CA ASP A 51 0.71 -12.05 10.93
C ASP A 51 2.03 -11.31 10.70
N GLN A 52 2.83 -11.16 11.76
CA GLN A 52 4.15 -10.52 11.65
C GLN A 52 5.13 -11.33 10.80
N ALA A 53 5.10 -12.66 10.91
CA ALA A 53 5.95 -13.53 10.09
C ALA A 53 5.58 -13.44 8.60
N ILE A 54 4.28 -13.39 8.28
CA ILE A 54 3.80 -13.19 6.90
C ILE A 54 4.27 -11.83 6.37
N GLN A 55 4.12 -10.77 7.16
CA GLN A 55 4.60 -9.44 6.76
C GLN A 55 6.10 -9.42 6.47
N GLU A 56 6.91 -10.06 7.33
CA GLU A 56 8.35 -10.15 7.11
C GLU A 56 8.70 -10.85 5.81
N GLN A 57 7.93 -11.86 5.42
CA GLN A 57 8.10 -12.55 4.14
C GLN A 57 7.69 -11.69 2.94
N LEU A 58 6.68 -10.82 3.08
CA LEU A 58 6.13 -10.01 2.00
C LEU A 58 6.87 -8.67 1.82
N VAL A 59 7.19 -7.98 2.92
CA VAL A 59 7.70 -6.61 2.89
C VAL A 59 9.07 -6.44 3.58
N GLY A 60 9.63 -7.51 4.13
CA GLY A 60 10.91 -7.52 4.83
C GLY A 60 10.77 -7.31 6.35
N MET A 61 11.87 -7.60 7.05
CA MET A 61 11.92 -7.50 8.51
C MET A 61 11.68 -6.08 8.99
N ALA A 62 10.96 -5.95 10.11
CA ALA A 62 10.84 -4.68 10.82
C ALA A 62 12.23 -4.18 11.26
N ASN A 63 12.50 -2.92 10.99
CA ASN A 63 13.72 -2.22 11.38
C ASN A 63 13.38 -0.80 11.85
N PRO A 64 12.64 -0.66 12.97
CA PRO A 64 12.15 0.61 13.45
C PRO A 64 13.31 1.58 13.73
N ILE A 65 13.10 2.85 13.47
CA ILE A 65 14.00 3.94 13.89
C ILE A 65 13.50 4.40 15.26
N GLU A 66 14.31 4.17 16.30
CA GLU A 66 13.93 4.46 17.70
C GLU A 66 13.64 5.96 17.91
N ASP A 67 14.47 6.84 17.34
CA ASP A 67 14.37 8.29 17.48
C ASP A 67 14.01 8.95 16.14
N MET A 68 12.97 8.48 15.45
CA MET A 68 12.49 9.13 14.24
C MET A 68 11.91 10.51 14.58
N ASP A 69 12.34 11.52 13.81
CA ASP A 69 11.79 12.89 13.92
C ASP A 69 10.25 12.84 13.87
N PRO A 70 9.56 13.41 14.87
CA PRO A 70 8.09 13.44 14.91
C PRO A 70 7.45 14.05 13.66
N VAL A 71 8.08 15.05 13.04
CA VAL A 71 7.58 15.64 11.78
C VAL A 71 7.67 14.65 10.65
N LEU A 72 8.83 13.98 10.48
CA LEU A 72 9.00 12.93 9.48
C LEU A 72 8.02 11.78 9.70
N LEU A 73 7.83 11.36 10.94
CA LEU A 73 6.90 10.29 11.27
C LEU A 73 5.46 10.65 10.90
N ARG A 74 5.03 11.88 11.16
CA ARG A 74 3.72 12.40 10.78
C ARG A 74 3.58 12.49 9.25
N GLN A 75 4.64 12.89 8.54
CA GLN A 75 4.67 12.88 7.07
C GLN A 75 4.44 11.47 6.52
N VAL A 76 5.14 10.46 7.07
CA VAL A 76 4.93 9.05 6.67
C VAL A 76 3.49 8.61 6.97
N ALA A 77 2.94 9.00 8.13
CA ALA A 77 1.57 8.64 8.49
C ALA A 77 0.54 9.25 7.53
N TYR A 78 0.63 10.53 7.18
CA TYR A 78 -0.25 11.14 6.16
C TYR A 78 -0.07 10.51 4.79
N HIS A 79 1.17 10.18 4.41
CA HIS A 79 1.47 9.51 3.14
C HIS A 79 0.73 8.16 3.04
N GLU A 80 0.88 7.30 4.03
CA GLU A 80 0.22 5.98 4.04
C GLU A 80 -1.30 6.09 4.20
N SER A 81 -1.78 7.07 4.97
CA SER A 81 -3.22 7.36 5.08
C SER A 81 -3.78 7.81 3.73
N GLY A 82 -3.08 8.66 2.99
CA GLY A 82 -3.46 9.08 1.64
C GLY A 82 -3.65 7.90 0.69
N HIS A 83 -2.67 6.98 0.66
CA HIS A 83 -2.79 5.74 -0.11
C HIS A 83 -4.02 4.93 0.31
N ALA A 84 -4.24 4.76 1.62
CA ALA A 84 -5.33 3.94 2.14
C ALA A 84 -6.71 4.54 1.83
N ILE A 85 -6.90 5.84 2.02
CA ILE A 85 -8.17 6.53 1.72
C ILE A 85 -8.50 6.43 0.23
N ILE A 86 -7.57 6.80 -0.64
CA ILE A 86 -7.83 6.71 -2.08
C ILE A 86 -8.04 5.26 -2.52
N GLN A 87 -7.25 4.32 -2.00
CA GLN A 87 -7.46 2.88 -2.24
C GLN A 87 -8.87 2.43 -1.89
N HIS A 88 -9.36 2.80 -0.71
CA HIS A 88 -10.69 2.43 -0.23
C HIS A 88 -11.81 2.87 -1.20
N TYR A 89 -11.75 4.11 -1.66
CA TYR A 89 -12.81 4.69 -2.50
C TYR A 89 -12.71 4.34 -3.99
N VAL A 90 -11.50 4.19 -4.56
CA VAL A 90 -11.34 3.97 -6.01
C VAL A 90 -11.14 2.52 -6.41
N MET A 91 -10.86 1.62 -5.44
CA MET A 91 -10.54 0.21 -5.69
C MET A 91 -11.46 -0.73 -4.90
N PRO A 92 -12.80 -0.71 -5.14
CA PRO A 92 -13.78 -1.48 -4.35
C PRO A 92 -13.63 -3.00 -4.48
N ASP A 93 -12.88 -3.49 -5.48
CA ASP A 93 -12.52 -4.89 -5.70
C ASP A 93 -11.18 -5.28 -5.03
N GLN A 94 -10.64 -4.40 -4.19
CA GLN A 94 -9.51 -4.67 -3.34
C GLN A 94 -9.82 -4.27 -1.90
N ARG A 95 -9.32 -5.03 -0.94
CA ARG A 95 -9.31 -4.64 0.47
C ARG A 95 -7.91 -4.19 0.88
N ILE A 96 -7.83 -3.37 1.88
CA ILE A 96 -6.57 -3.00 2.53
C ILE A 96 -6.31 -4.06 3.61
N SER A 97 -5.29 -4.89 3.41
CA SER A 97 -4.89 -5.88 4.42
C SER A 97 -4.21 -5.21 5.60
N ARG A 98 -3.36 -4.23 5.32
CA ARG A 98 -2.57 -3.55 6.35
C ARG A 98 -2.10 -2.19 5.92
N VAL A 99 -1.97 -1.27 6.90
CA VAL A 99 -1.28 0.01 6.76
C VAL A 99 -0.25 0.12 7.88
N SER A 100 0.99 0.44 7.56
CA SER A 100 2.09 0.46 8.53
C SER A 100 3.05 1.61 8.27
N ILE A 101 3.50 2.25 9.36
CA ILE A 101 4.58 3.24 9.36
C ILE A 101 5.83 2.73 10.09
N VAL A 102 5.95 1.41 10.18
CA VAL A 102 7.15 0.75 10.71
C VAL A 102 8.14 0.54 9.58
N ARG A 103 9.30 1.19 9.67
CA ARG A 103 10.37 1.03 8.70
C ARG A 103 10.75 -0.44 8.52
N ARG A 104 11.03 -0.84 7.30
CA ARG A 104 11.47 -2.19 6.94
C ARG A 104 12.95 -2.22 6.56
N SER A 105 13.55 -3.39 6.61
CA SER A 105 14.95 -3.63 6.22
C SER A 105 15.22 -3.29 4.75
N SER A 106 14.20 -3.28 3.90
CA SER A 106 14.25 -2.81 2.51
C SER A 106 14.50 -1.30 2.37
N GLY A 107 14.40 -0.54 3.47
CA GLY A 107 14.51 0.92 3.48
C GLY A 107 13.17 1.65 3.38
N THR A 108 12.07 0.93 3.14
CA THR A 108 10.72 1.49 3.11
C THR A 108 10.33 2.01 4.50
N LEU A 109 9.86 3.25 4.59
CA LEU A 109 9.48 3.89 5.87
C LEU A 109 8.08 3.52 6.33
N GLY A 110 7.17 3.28 5.37
CA GLY A 110 5.81 2.81 5.58
C GLY A 110 5.32 2.03 4.37
N TYR A 111 4.14 1.43 4.47
CA TYR A 111 3.47 0.77 3.34
C TYR A 111 1.97 0.59 3.61
N MET A 112 1.20 0.63 2.55
CA MET A 112 -0.16 0.14 2.48
C MET A 112 -0.20 -1.12 1.62
N LEU A 113 -0.84 -2.20 2.09
CA LEU A 113 -0.88 -3.49 1.41
C LEU A 113 -2.29 -3.78 0.89
N PRO A 114 -2.55 -3.59 -0.43
CA PRO A 114 -3.83 -3.95 -1.03
C PRO A 114 -3.84 -5.42 -1.41
N VAL A 115 -5.02 -6.04 -1.27
CA VAL A 115 -5.28 -7.45 -1.61
C VAL A 115 -6.53 -7.53 -2.48
N ASP A 116 -6.44 -8.25 -3.60
CA ASP A 116 -7.57 -8.49 -4.49
C ASP A 116 -8.61 -9.36 -3.79
N THR A 117 -9.87 -8.94 -3.83
CA THR A 117 -11.01 -9.70 -3.29
C THR A 117 -11.63 -10.62 -4.32
N VAL A 118 -11.28 -10.43 -5.59
CA VAL A 118 -11.78 -11.23 -6.73
C VAL A 118 -10.61 -11.60 -7.65
N GLU A 119 -10.67 -12.82 -8.18
CA GLU A 119 -9.72 -13.26 -9.18
C GLU A 119 -10.07 -12.65 -10.55
N MET A 120 -9.08 -12.04 -11.22
CA MET A 120 -9.29 -11.38 -12.52
C MET A 120 -8.28 -11.85 -13.56
N TYR A 121 -8.77 -12.28 -14.71
CA TYR A 121 -7.95 -12.65 -15.88
C TYR A 121 -7.61 -11.46 -16.78
N GLY A 122 -8.28 -10.33 -16.59
CA GLY A 122 -8.04 -9.07 -17.28
C GLY A 122 -8.28 -7.89 -16.36
N GLN A 123 -7.68 -6.75 -16.66
CA GLN A 123 -7.82 -5.57 -15.82
C GLN A 123 -8.67 -4.52 -16.52
N PRO A 124 -9.82 -4.13 -15.95
CA PRO A 124 -10.61 -3.02 -16.49
C PRO A 124 -9.84 -1.70 -16.34
N LEU A 125 -10.09 -0.77 -17.27
CA LEU A 125 -9.43 0.54 -17.29
C LEU A 125 -9.51 1.26 -15.95
N ARG A 126 -10.65 1.19 -15.25
CA ARG A 126 -10.83 1.81 -13.94
C ARG A 126 -9.78 1.36 -12.90
N ARG A 127 -9.31 0.10 -12.97
CA ARG A 127 -8.27 -0.40 -12.05
C ARG A 127 -6.90 0.18 -12.34
N ILE A 128 -6.57 0.37 -13.62
CA ILE A 128 -5.30 1.00 -14.00
C ILE A 128 -5.30 2.45 -13.54
N VAL A 129 -6.39 3.17 -13.80
CA VAL A 129 -6.55 4.55 -13.34
C VAL A 129 -6.55 4.61 -11.80
N GLY A 130 -7.27 3.72 -11.14
CA GLY A 130 -7.28 3.62 -9.68
C GLY A 130 -5.87 3.43 -9.08
N ARG A 131 -5.04 2.54 -9.67
CA ARG A 131 -3.66 2.36 -9.21
C ARG A 131 -2.80 3.61 -9.40
N ILE A 132 -3.01 4.38 -10.48
CA ILE A 132 -2.35 5.68 -10.66
C ILE A 132 -2.77 6.63 -9.55
N MET A 133 -4.07 6.73 -9.28
CA MET A 133 -4.59 7.59 -8.22
C MET A 133 -4.04 7.20 -6.85
N VAL A 134 -4.06 5.91 -6.53
CA VAL A 134 -3.49 5.39 -5.27
C VAL A 134 -2.00 5.73 -5.17
N ALA A 135 -1.22 5.50 -6.22
CA ALA A 135 0.21 5.80 -6.22
C ALA A 135 0.50 7.30 -6.00
N LEU A 136 -0.32 8.20 -6.57
CA LEU A 136 -0.15 9.65 -6.38
C LEU A 136 -0.69 10.16 -5.03
N ALA A 137 -1.54 9.39 -4.35
CA ALA A 137 -2.27 9.86 -3.18
C ALA A 137 -1.36 10.16 -1.97
N GLY A 138 -0.30 9.38 -1.76
CA GLY A 138 0.57 9.55 -0.59
C GLY A 138 1.21 10.94 -0.53
N HIS A 139 1.88 11.36 -1.61
CA HIS A 139 2.51 12.67 -1.62
C HIS A 139 1.52 13.83 -1.67
N LEU A 140 0.34 13.65 -2.31
CA LEU A 140 -0.71 14.64 -2.32
C LEU A 140 -1.35 14.81 -0.94
N ALA A 141 -1.48 13.74 -0.15
CA ALA A 141 -1.92 13.85 1.24
C ALA A 141 -0.95 14.69 2.07
N VAL A 142 0.36 14.46 1.97
CA VAL A 142 1.36 15.30 2.65
C VAL A 142 1.25 16.76 2.20
N LYS A 143 1.10 17.01 0.91
CA LYS A 143 0.89 18.38 0.37
C LYS A 143 -0.35 19.04 0.93
N VAL A 144 -1.50 18.34 0.94
CA VAL A 144 -2.79 18.88 1.38
C VAL A 144 -2.80 19.17 2.88
N PHE A 145 -2.31 18.24 3.71
CA PHE A 145 -2.44 18.33 5.16
C PHE A 145 -1.24 18.97 5.87
N MET A 146 -0.06 18.97 5.24
CA MET A 146 1.14 19.57 5.82
C MET A 146 1.69 20.75 5.03
N GLY A 147 1.19 21.02 3.83
CA GLY A 147 1.61 22.15 2.98
C GLY A 147 3.00 21.99 2.37
N GLU A 148 3.57 20.78 2.39
CA GLU A 148 4.94 20.53 1.94
C GLU A 148 5.02 19.46 0.85
N PHE A 149 6.03 19.56 -0.03
CA PHE A 149 6.41 18.47 -0.93
C PHE A 149 7.53 17.64 -0.31
N TRP A 150 7.35 16.34 -0.36
CA TRP A 150 8.34 15.40 0.16
C TRP A 150 8.92 14.49 -0.93
N THR A 151 10.25 14.33 -0.94
CA THR A 151 10.97 13.54 -1.96
C THR A 151 10.87 12.03 -1.76
N GLY A 152 10.30 11.56 -0.65
CA GLY A 152 10.16 10.15 -0.30
C GLY A 152 9.26 9.32 -1.23
N ALA A 153 8.46 9.97 -2.06
CA ALA A 153 7.48 9.35 -2.96
C ALA A 153 8.05 8.87 -4.33
N THR A 154 9.37 8.73 -4.48
CA THR A 154 9.98 8.34 -5.77
C THR A 154 9.47 6.99 -6.28
N GLY A 155 9.22 6.03 -5.37
CA GLY A 155 8.66 4.72 -5.70
C GLY A 155 7.27 4.83 -6.31
N ASP A 156 6.42 5.66 -5.71
CA ASP A 156 5.03 5.87 -6.12
C ASP A 156 4.93 6.58 -7.45
N TYR A 157 5.75 7.61 -7.67
CA TYR A 157 5.86 8.27 -8.98
C TYR A 157 6.28 7.28 -10.08
N ASN A 158 7.23 6.39 -9.80
CA ASN A 158 7.63 5.36 -10.76
C ASN A 158 6.51 4.37 -11.03
N MET A 159 5.73 4.00 -10.02
CA MET A 159 4.55 3.15 -10.18
C MET A 159 3.49 3.85 -11.03
N ALA A 160 3.14 5.09 -10.74
CA ALA A 160 2.20 5.87 -11.55
C ALA A 160 2.65 5.96 -13.02
N ARG A 161 3.93 6.25 -13.28
CA ARG A 161 4.49 6.26 -14.64
C ARG A 161 4.39 4.91 -15.34
N MET A 162 4.63 3.81 -14.64
CA MET A 162 4.46 2.46 -15.19
C MET A 162 3.01 2.23 -15.63
N GLU A 163 2.03 2.62 -14.82
CA GLU A 163 0.62 2.45 -15.14
C GLU A 163 0.19 3.37 -16.31
N PHE A 164 0.71 4.58 -16.42
CA PHE A 164 0.52 5.41 -17.62
C PHE A 164 1.07 4.74 -18.89
N ARG A 165 2.22 4.07 -18.80
CA ARG A 165 2.74 3.25 -19.92
C ARG A 165 1.80 2.11 -20.28
N ASN A 166 1.23 1.44 -19.29
CA ASN A 166 0.23 0.39 -19.51
C ASN A 166 -0.99 0.94 -20.27
N LEU A 167 -1.49 2.11 -19.88
CA LEU A 167 -2.58 2.80 -20.61
C LEU A 167 -2.22 3.07 -22.08
N ALA A 168 -0.99 3.52 -22.33
CA ALA A 168 -0.50 3.79 -23.68
C ALA A 168 -0.43 2.51 -24.51
N VAL A 169 0.17 1.42 -23.96
CA VAL A 169 0.30 0.11 -24.64
C VAL A 169 -1.08 -0.46 -25.01
N HIS A 170 -2.09 -0.24 -24.18
CA HIS A 170 -3.47 -0.69 -24.43
C HIS A 170 -4.29 0.27 -25.30
N GLY A 171 -3.66 1.29 -25.92
CA GLY A 171 -4.30 2.17 -26.88
C GLY A 171 -5.22 3.24 -26.28
N PHE A 172 -5.12 3.49 -24.96
CA PHE A 172 -5.96 4.48 -24.28
C PHE A 172 -5.77 5.90 -24.85
N PHE A 173 -4.56 6.26 -25.28
CA PHE A 173 -4.24 7.56 -25.87
C PHE A 173 -4.49 7.61 -27.39
N GLY A 174 -5.14 6.62 -27.96
CA GLY A 174 -5.40 6.47 -29.40
C GLY A 174 -4.60 5.34 -30.04
N PRO A 175 -4.78 5.10 -31.35
CA PRO A 175 -4.05 4.05 -32.03
C PRO A 175 -2.55 4.29 -31.89
N PRO A 176 -1.73 3.21 -31.79
CA PRO A 176 -0.29 3.32 -31.67
C PRO A 176 0.26 4.08 -32.88
N VAL A 177 0.49 5.37 -32.72
CA VAL A 177 1.25 6.14 -33.70
C VAL A 177 2.68 5.73 -33.50
N SER A 178 3.32 5.29 -34.58
CA SER A 178 4.62 4.61 -34.62
C SER A 178 5.76 5.29 -33.81
N GLU A 179 5.61 6.54 -33.44
CA GLU A 179 6.59 7.33 -32.69
C GLU A 179 6.41 7.24 -31.17
N LEU A 180 5.17 7.12 -30.67
CA LEU A 180 4.89 6.89 -29.24
C LEU A 180 5.26 5.47 -28.77
N TYR A 181 5.38 4.52 -29.70
CA TYR A 181 5.60 3.10 -29.41
C TYR A 181 6.98 2.58 -29.82
N ARG A 182 7.80 3.42 -30.49
CA ARG A 182 9.13 2.98 -30.96
C ARG A 182 10.08 2.60 -29.84
N ASP A 183 9.89 3.17 -28.67
CA ASP A 183 10.58 2.75 -27.46
C ASP A 183 9.64 2.88 -26.25
N VAL A 184 8.98 1.78 -25.87
CA VAL A 184 8.17 1.66 -24.64
C VAL A 184 9.01 1.98 -23.38
N LYS A 185 10.34 2.10 -23.53
CA LYS A 185 11.25 2.55 -22.48
C LYS A 185 11.20 4.07 -22.24
N GLU A 186 10.78 4.86 -23.24
CA GLU A 186 10.72 6.32 -23.15
C GLU A 186 9.34 6.84 -23.54
N LEU A 187 8.32 6.58 -22.70
CA LEU A 187 7.15 7.44 -22.73
C LEU A 187 7.66 8.84 -22.36
N GLN A 188 7.78 9.72 -23.35
CA GLN A 188 8.07 11.11 -23.07
C GLN A 188 6.82 11.68 -22.39
N PHE A 189 6.90 11.95 -21.10
CA PHE A 189 5.84 12.63 -20.34
C PHE A 189 5.61 14.07 -20.80
N SER A 190 6.20 14.48 -21.91
CA SER A 190 5.97 15.70 -22.65
C SER A 190 4.75 15.65 -23.61
N ASP A 191 4.02 14.53 -23.67
CA ASP A 191 2.74 14.51 -24.41
C ASP A 191 1.69 15.26 -23.60
N GLU A 192 1.20 16.39 -24.13
CA GLU A 192 0.18 17.22 -23.50
C GLU A 192 -1.08 16.47 -23.06
N ARG A 193 -1.39 15.33 -23.69
CA ARG A 193 -2.52 14.47 -23.31
C ARG A 193 -2.24 13.76 -22.00
N VAL A 194 -1.04 13.24 -21.83
CA VAL A 194 -0.59 12.58 -20.59
C VAL A 194 -0.56 13.60 -19.46
N GLU A 195 0.03 14.78 -19.71
CA GLU A 195 0.12 15.86 -18.73
C GLU A 195 -1.28 16.32 -18.26
N ARG A 196 -2.21 16.55 -19.20
CA ARG A 196 -3.60 16.92 -18.84
C ARG A 196 -4.31 15.88 -18.00
N ILE A 197 -4.13 14.60 -18.31
CA ILE A 197 -4.73 13.53 -17.50
C ILE A 197 -4.06 13.45 -16.13
N TRP A 198 -2.74 13.55 -16.08
CA TRP A 198 -2.00 13.58 -14.82
C TRP A 198 -2.51 14.68 -13.88
N VAL A 199 -2.53 15.91 -14.35
CA VAL A 199 -3.04 17.08 -13.59
C VAL A 199 -4.50 16.87 -13.17
N SER A 200 -5.36 16.38 -14.07
CA SER A 200 -6.76 16.09 -13.73
C SER A 200 -6.91 15.02 -12.64
N LEU A 201 -6.05 14.00 -12.63
CA LEU A 201 -6.06 13.00 -11.57
C LEU A 201 -5.56 13.57 -10.24
N GLU A 202 -4.50 14.37 -10.24
CA GLU A 202 -4.03 15.06 -9.03
C GLU A 202 -5.12 15.94 -8.42
N GLU A 203 -5.79 16.78 -9.24
CA GLU A 203 -6.93 17.60 -8.78
C GLU A 203 -8.09 16.76 -8.22
N GLN A 204 -8.36 15.62 -8.83
CA GLN A 204 -9.40 14.70 -8.33
C GLN A 204 -9.00 14.09 -6.99
N ILE A 205 -7.75 13.64 -6.84
CA ILE A 205 -7.23 13.08 -5.59
C ILE A 205 -7.26 14.14 -4.49
N GLU A 206 -6.79 15.37 -4.74
CA GLU A 206 -6.81 16.46 -3.76
C GLU A 206 -8.24 16.76 -3.28
N ARG A 207 -9.23 16.80 -4.21
CA ARG A 207 -10.64 16.96 -3.82
C ARG A 207 -11.13 15.82 -2.94
N MET A 208 -10.83 14.57 -3.28
CA MET A 208 -11.22 13.40 -2.47
C MET A 208 -10.57 13.42 -1.09
N LEU A 209 -9.28 13.78 -1.00
CA LEU A 209 -8.58 13.88 0.28
C LEU A 209 -9.19 14.97 1.19
N VAL A 210 -9.63 16.09 0.61
CA VAL A 210 -10.32 17.16 1.36
C VAL A 210 -11.74 16.73 1.73
N GLU A 211 -12.46 16.04 0.84
CA GLU A 211 -13.81 15.52 1.11
C GLU A 211 -13.81 14.51 2.27
N HIS A 212 -12.74 13.70 2.38
CA HIS A 212 -12.56 12.69 3.41
C HIS A 212 -11.53 13.07 4.48
N ALA A 213 -11.37 14.39 4.73
CA ALA A 213 -10.31 14.90 5.62
C ALA A 213 -10.39 14.30 7.03
N ASP A 214 -11.60 14.17 7.59
CA ASP A 214 -11.80 13.59 8.92
C ASP A 214 -11.31 12.13 9.01
N GLU A 215 -11.51 11.34 7.95
CA GLU A 215 -11.04 9.96 7.87
C GLU A 215 -9.51 9.90 7.70
N VAL A 216 -8.93 10.79 6.86
CA VAL A 216 -7.47 10.89 6.70
C VAL A 216 -6.82 11.22 8.04
N GLU A 217 -7.36 12.20 8.77
CA GLU A 217 -6.82 12.60 10.07
C GLU A 217 -6.97 11.49 11.11
N ALA A 218 -8.14 10.85 11.19
CA ALA A 218 -8.39 9.76 12.13
C ALA A 218 -7.44 8.57 11.87
N LEU A 219 -7.23 8.20 10.59
CA LEU A 219 -6.32 7.12 10.22
C LEU A 219 -4.86 7.50 10.53
N THR A 220 -4.47 8.75 10.26
CA THR A 220 -3.14 9.28 10.57
C THR A 220 -2.84 9.23 12.06
N GLU A 221 -3.76 9.72 12.91
CA GLU A 221 -3.57 9.67 14.36
C GLU A 221 -3.53 8.22 14.86
N ARG A 222 -4.37 7.32 14.33
CA ARG A 222 -4.33 5.90 14.68
C ARG A 222 -2.99 5.25 14.31
N LEU A 223 -2.42 5.60 13.14
CA LEU A 223 -1.08 5.16 12.74
C LEU A 223 0.01 5.71 13.66
N LEU A 224 -0.09 6.96 14.09
CA LEU A 224 0.86 7.56 15.03
C LEU A 224 0.83 6.87 16.40
N GLU A 225 -0.33 6.40 16.84
CA GLU A 225 -0.50 5.65 18.10
C GLU A 225 -0.01 4.21 18.00
N ARG A 226 -0.44 3.48 16.96
CA ARG A 226 -0.30 2.03 16.86
C ARG A 226 0.86 1.58 15.98
N ARG A 227 1.34 2.44 15.08
CA ARG A 227 2.39 2.20 14.08
C ARG A 227 2.04 1.21 12.98
N ASP A 228 1.15 0.30 13.22
CA ASP A 228 0.80 -0.81 12.33
C ASP A 228 -0.68 -1.17 12.54
N LEU A 229 -1.48 -1.12 11.48
CA LEU A 229 -2.92 -1.33 11.52
C LEU A 229 -3.31 -2.50 10.63
N SER A 230 -4.06 -3.45 11.20
CA SER A 230 -4.71 -4.54 10.49
C SER A 230 -5.90 -4.04 9.65
N ASN A 231 -6.39 -4.89 8.74
CA ASN A 231 -7.62 -4.60 7.98
C ASN A 231 -8.78 -4.17 8.88
N LYS A 232 -8.99 -4.89 9.99
CA LYS A 232 -10.07 -4.58 10.93
C LYS A 232 -9.94 -3.18 11.51
N GLU A 233 -8.74 -2.81 11.97
CA GLU A 233 -8.49 -1.48 12.55
C GLU A 233 -8.62 -0.36 11.51
N VAL A 234 -8.25 -0.62 10.27
CA VAL A 234 -8.46 0.32 9.16
C VAL A 234 -9.95 0.52 8.89
N LEU A 235 -10.73 -0.56 8.83
CA LEU A 235 -12.18 -0.48 8.61
C LEU A 235 -12.94 0.14 9.79
N GLU A 236 -12.45 0.05 11.03
CA GLU A 236 -13.01 0.75 12.18
C GLU A 236 -12.94 2.28 12.02
N VAL A 237 -12.00 2.78 11.21
CA VAL A 237 -11.84 4.21 10.90
C VAL A 237 -12.64 4.60 9.65
N LEU A 238 -12.65 3.75 8.61
CA LEU A 238 -13.23 4.07 7.30
C LEU A 238 -14.72 3.68 7.17
N GLY A 239 -15.26 2.91 8.10
CA GLY A 239 -16.67 2.47 8.12
C GLY A 239 -16.87 1.21 7.32
#